data_0e54c9dd718865ea2fdb5682a2b962c1
#
_entry.id   0e54c9dd718865ea2fdb5682a2b962c1
#
_cell.length_a   1.000
_cell.length_b   1.000
_cell.length_c   1.000
_cell.angle_alpha   90.00
_cell.angle_beta   90.00
_cell.angle_gamma   90.00
#
_symmetry.space_group_name_H-M   'P 1'
#
loop_
_entity.id
_entity.type
_entity.pdbx_description
1 polymer ?
#
loop_
_entity_poly.entity_id
_entity_poly.type
_entity_poly.pdbx_seq_one_letter_code
_entity_poly.pdbx_strand_id
1 'polypeptide(L)'
;KIKALTEICTEMEKEGKISKIGPENPYNTPVFAIKKKDSTKWRKLVDFRELNKRTQDFWEVQLGIPHPAGLKKKKSVTVLDVGDAYFTVPLYEDFRKYTALTIPSINNETPGIRYQYNVLPQGWKGSPAIFQASMTKILEPFRIKNPDIVIYQYMDDLYVGSDLEIGQHRAKIEELRAHLLKWGFTTPDKKHQKEPPFLWMGYELHPDKWTVQPIQLPDKDSWTVNDIQKLVGKLNWA
;
A
#
# COMPACT_ATOMS: atom_id res chain seq x y z
N LYS A 1 22.83 -5.49 -10.41
CA LYS A 1 21.53 -5.95 -9.87
C LYS A 1 21.67 -6.73 -8.57
N ILE A 2 22.53 -7.75 -8.53
CA ILE A 2 22.75 -8.58 -7.33
C ILE A 2 23.31 -7.73 -6.19
N LYS A 3 24.26 -6.86 -6.49
CA LYS A 3 24.85 -5.96 -5.49
C LYS A 3 23.80 -5.04 -4.88
N ALA A 4 22.90 -4.50 -5.69
CA ALA A 4 21.82 -3.64 -5.23
C ALA A 4 20.86 -4.41 -4.32
N LEU A 5 20.48 -5.63 -4.68
CA LEU A 5 19.63 -6.48 -3.83
C LEU A 5 20.32 -6.81 -2.51
N THR A 6 21.61 -7.09 -2.53
CA THR A 6 22.39 -7.38 -1.32
C THR A 6 22.38 -6.18 -0.37
N GLU A 7 22.58 -4.99 -0.89
CA GLU A 7 22.56 -3.76 -0.08
C GLU A 7 21.19 -3.49 0.51
N ILE A 8 20.13 -3.64 -0.30
CA ILE A 8 18.74 -3.43 0.16
C ILE A 8 18.40 -4.42 1.27
N CYS A 9 18.71 -5.70 1.08
CA CYS A 9 18.40 -6.73 2.08
C CYS A 9 19.22 -6.57 3.35
N THR A 10 20.48 -6.13 3.24
CA THR A 10 21.29 -5.84 4.43
C THR A 10 20.68 -4.74 5.27
N GLU A 11 20.19 -3.69 4.63
CA GLU A 11 19.51 -2.59 5.31
C GLU A 11 18.19 -3.04 5.94
N MET A 12 17.40 -3.82 5.22
CA MET A 12 16.14 -4.37 5.74
C MET A 12 16.37 -5.29 6.94
N GLU A 13 17.44 -6.06 6.92
CA GLU A 13 17.82 -6.93 8.03
C GLU A 13 18.17 -6.11 9.27
N LYS A 14 18.93 -5.03 9.10
CA LYS A 14 19.25 -4.11 10.20
C LYS A 14 18.02 -3.50 10.84
N GLU A 15 17.01 -3.23 10.02
CA GLU A 15 15.76 -2.65 10.49
C GLU A 15 14.81 -3.69 11.09
N GLY A 16 15.17 -4.96 11.07
CA GLY A 16 14.35 -6.05 11.60
C GLY A 16 13.22 -6.50 10.71
N LYS A 17 13.16 -6.02 9.48
CA LYS A 17 12.09 -6.34 8.52
C LYS A 17 12.21 -7.76 7.97
N ILE A 18 13.43 -8.23 7.78
CA ILE A 18 13.74 -9.57 7.32
C ILE A 18 14.82 -10.19 8.19
N SER A 19 14.91 -11.52 8.19
CA SER A 19 15.95 -12.28 8.91
C SER A 19 16.53 -13.34 8.00
N LYS A 20 17.83 -13.63 8.18
CA LYS A 20 18.46 -14.73 7.48
C LYS A 20 17.90 -16.07 7.95
N ILE A 21 17.74 -16.98 7.03
CA ILE A 21 17.26 -18.33 7.32
C ILE A 21 18.24 -19.37 6.80
N GLY A 22 18.12 -20.59 7.33
CA GLY A 22 18.94 -21.71 6.92
C GLY A 22 18.39 -22.48 5.73
N PRO A 23 19.12 -23.52 5.30
CA PRO A 23 18.76 -24.33 4.13
C PRO A 23 17.58 -25.27 4.36
N GLU A 24 17.14 -25.43 5.60
CA GLU A 24 16.03 -26.31 5.96
C GLU A 24 14.68 -25.83 5.45
N ASN A 25 14.56 -24.56 5.12
CA ASN A 25 13.32 -23.98 4.57
C ASN A 25 13.21 -24.35 3.08
N PRO A 26 12.16 -25.11 2.67
CA PRO A 26 12.03 -25.56 1.28
C PRO A 26 11.36 -24.52 0.37
N TYR A 27 10.86 -23.43 0.92
CA TYR A 27 10.11 -22.44 0.15
C TYR A 27 11.03 -21.39 -0.47
N ASN A 28 10.61 -20.85 -1.60
CA ASN A 28 11.35 -19.77 -2.25
C ASN A 28 10.44 -18.94 -3.15
N THR A 29 10.58 -17.64 -3.04
CA THR A 29 9.88 -16.66 -3.87
C THR A 29 10.89 -15.91 -4.73
N PRO A 30 10.62 -15.74 -6.03
CA PRO A 30 11.53 -14.98 -6.89
C PRO A 30 11.67 -13.53 -6.47
N VAL A 31 12.88 -12.99 -6.58
CA VAL A 31 13.17 -11.60 -6.26
C VAL A 31 13.95 -10.97 -7.43
N PHE A 32 13.62 -9.73 -7.74
CA PHE A 32 14.21 -8.98 -8.84
C PHE A 32 14.64 -7.60 -8.38
N ALA A 33 15.67 -7.07 -9.02
CA ALA A 33 16.04 -5.67 -8.87
C ALA A 33 15.55 -4.91 -10.11
N ILE A 34 14.79 -3.86 -9.87
CA ILE A 34 14.28 -2.97 -10.92
C ILE A 34 14.68 -1.53 -10.60
N LYS A 35 14.79 -0.71 -11.63
CA LYS A 35 14.97 0.73 -11.44
C LYS A 35 13.62 1.41 -11.50
N LYS A 36 13.41 2.36 -10.57
CA LYS A 36 12.23 3.22 -10.63
C LYS A 36 12.31 4.10 -11.87
N LYS A 37 11.15 4.40 -12.44
CA LYS A 37 11.03 5.34 -13.54
C LYS A 37 11.61 6.69 -13.11
N ASP A 38 12.49 7.24 -13.94
CA ASP A 38 13.20 8.53 -13.71
C ASP A 38 14.13 8.53 -12.48
N SER A 39 14.58 7.36 -12.03
CA SER A 39 15.49 7.25 -10.89
C SER A 39 16.69 6.37 -11.23
N THR A 40 17.84 6.68 -10.63
CA THR A 40 19.03 5.85 -10.68
C THR A 40 19.07 4.80 -9.57
N LYS A 41 18.09 4.87 -8.64
CA LYS A 41 18.05 3.95 -7.50
C LYS A 41 17.38 2.63 -7.88
N TRP A 42 18.00 1.54 -7.43
CA TRP A 42 17.45 0.20 -7.57
C TRP A 42 16.36 -0.03 -6.52
N ARG A 43 15.34 -0.76 -6.93
CA ARG A 43 14.24 -1.18 -6.06
C ARG A 43 14.14 -2.69 -6.08
N LYS A 44 13.88 -3.28 -4.91
CA LYS A 44 13.62 -4.70 -4.77
C LYS A 44 12.16 -4.97 -5.14
N LEU A 45 11.95 -5.97 -6.01
CA LEU A 45 10.62 -6.48 -6.35
C LEU A 45 10.58 -7.95 -6.00
N VAL A 46 9.68 -8.33 -5.11
CA VAL A 46 9.46 -9.73 -4.75
C VAL A 46 8.18 -10.19 -5.43
N ASP A 47 8.28 -11.28 -6.18
CA ASP A 47 7.16 -11.80 -6.95
C ASP A 47 6.38 -12.82 -6.12
N PHE A 48 5.37 -12.36 -5.40
CA PHE A 48 4.52 -13.19 -4.55
C PHE A 48 3.33 -13.82 -5.28
N ARG A 49 3.33 -13.87 -6.61
CA ARG A 49 2.20 -14.42 -7.36
C ARG A 49 1.85 -15.85 -6.95
N GLU A 50 2.85 -16.72 -6.79
CA GLU A 50 2.59 -18.10 -6.34
C GLU A 50 2.09 -18.16 -4.91
N LEU A 51 2.69 -17.41 -4.01
CA LEU A 51 2.22 -17.35 -2.63
C LEU A 51 0.80 -16.79 -2.56
N ASN A 52 0.51 -15.76 -3.35
CA ASN A 52 -0.81 -15.15 -3.40
C ASN A 52 -1.89 -16.13 -3.85
N LYS A 53 -1.59 -17.01 -4.79
CA LYS A 53 -2.54 -18.06 -5.22
C LYS A 53 -2.90 -19.01 -4.09
N ARG A 54 -2.00 -19.21 -3.14
CA ARG A 54 -2.17 -20.14 -2.02
C ARG A 54 -2.76 -19.47 -0.77
N THR A 55 -3.01 -18.16 -0.81
CA THR A 55 -3.58 -17.37 0.29
C THR A 55 -4.92 -16.76 -0.12
N GLN A 56 -5.84 -17.61 -0.57
CA GLN A 56 -7.12 -17.14 -1.13
C GLN A 56 -8.06 -16.50 -0.10
N ASP A 57 -8.06 -16.97 1.13
CA ASP A 57 -9.02 -16.56 2.15
C ASP A 57 -8.93 -15.06 2.51
N PHE A 58 -7.72 -14.50 2.46
CA PHE A 58 -7.52 -13.06 2.75
C PHE A 58 -8.04 -12.15 1.65
N TRP A 59 -8.24 -12.68 0.45
CA TRP A 59 -8.62 -11.88 -0.70
C TRP A 59 -10.10 -11.46 -0.67
N GLU A 60 -10.94 -12.31 -0.13
CA GLU A 60 -12.38 -12.08 -0.10
C GLU A 60 -12.78 -10.90 0.78
N VAL A 61 -11.95 -10.54 1.77
CA VAL A 61 -12.20 -9.41 2.67
C VAL A 61 -12.21 -8.08 1.93
N GLN A 62 -11.59 -8.03 0.75
CA GLN A 62 -11.48 -6.79 -0.04
C GLN A 62 -12.44 -6.73 -1.22
N LEU A 63 -13.42 -7.62 -1.27
CA LEU A 63 -14.44 -7.58 -2.31
C LEU A 63 -15.38 -6.39 -2.07
N GLY A 64 -15.36 -5.46 -2.99
CA GLY A 64 -16.18 -4.26 -2.96
C GLY A 64 -15.31 -3.01 -3.06
N ILE A 65 -15.70 -2.14 -3.97
CA ILE A 65 -15.07 -0.83 -4.11
C ILE A 65 -15.67 0.05 -3.01
N PRO A 66 -14.86 0.56 -2.09
CA PRO A 66 -15.35 1.42 -1.04
C PRO A 66 -16.04 2.67 -1.62
N HIS A 67 -17.12 3.06 -1.02
CA HIS A 67 -17.90 4.21 -1.49
C HIS A 67 -17.54 5.47 -0.69
N PRO A 68 -17.07 6.54 -1.32
CA PRO A 68 -16.65 7.75 -0.63
C PRO A 68 -17.79 8.70 -0.25
N ALA A 69 -19.01 8.20 -0.09
CA ALA A 69 -20.19 9.05 0.12
C ALA A 69 -20.06 9.99 1.32
N GLY A 70 -19.55 9.49 2.45
CA GLY A 70 -19.34 10.33 3.64
C GLY A 70 -18.27 11.38 3.44
N LEU A 71 -17.26 11.06 2.64
CA LEU A 71 -16.14 11.96 2.35
C LEU A 71 -16.52 13.09 1.40
N LYS A 72 -17.41 12.82 0.45
CA LYS A 72 -17.86 13.79 -0.57
C LYS A 72 -18.49 15.04 0.02
N LYS A 73 -19.07 14.95 1.19
CA LYS A 73 -19.78 16.05 1.83
C LYS A 73 -18.89 16.93 2.70
N LYS A 74 -17.62 16.60 2.83
CA LYS A 74 -16.72 17.31 3.74
C LYS A 74 -16.03 18.49 3.04
N LYS A 75 -15.88 19.58 3.79
CA LYS A 75 -15.24 20.81 3.28
C LYS A 75 -13.76 20.65 3.03
N SER A 76 -13.08 19.90 3.87
CA SER A 76 -11.63 19.69 3.80
C SER A 76 -11.31 18.22 3.83
N VAL A 77 -10.46 17.78 2.92
CA VAL A 77 -9.99 16.40 2.83
C VAL A 77 -8.47 16.39 2.75
N THR A 78 -7.83 15.60 3.60
CA THR A 78 -6.38 15.41 3.57
C THR A 78 -6.09 13.94 3.34
N VAL A 79 -5.09 13.67 2.52
CA VAL A 79 -4.60 12.31 2.25
C VAL A 79 -3.31 12.09 3.00
N LEU A 80 -3.27 11.06 3.83
CA LEU A 80 -2.08 10.63 4.55
C LEU A 80 -1.53 9.35 3.93
N ASP A 81 -0.26 9.38 3.54
CA ASP A 81 0.44 8.20 3.03
C ASP A 81 0.95 7.37 4.21
N VAL A 82 0.44 6.15 4.34
CA VAL A 82 0.85 5.22 5.38
C VAL A 82 1.50 3.96 4.80
N GLY A 83 2.03 4.06 3.58
CA GLY A 83 2.61 2.92 2.87
C GLY A 83 3.76 2.24 3.61
N ASP A 84 4.60 3.00 4.30
CA ASP A 84 5.70 2.44 5.09
C ASP A 84 5.21 1.69 6.33
N ALA A 85 3.94 1.87 6.70
CA ALA A 85 3.37 1.24 7.88
C ALA A 85 3.22 -0.28 7.75
N TYR A 86 3.19 -0.85 6.55
CA TYR A 86 3.20 -2.30 6.36
C TYR A 86 4.41 -2.91 7.07
N PHE A 87 5.56 -2.25 7.02
CA PHE A 87 6.79 -2.74 7.63
C PHE A 87 6.82 -2.61 9.16
N THR A 88 5.81 -1.98 9.75
CA THR A 88 5.69 -1.87 11.21
C THR A 88 4.79 -2.94 11.80
N VAL A 89 3.99 -3.62 10.96
CA VAL A 89 3.07 -4.66 11.41
C VAL A 89 3.77 -6.02 11.32
N PRO A 90 3.95 -6.74 12.46
CA PRO A 90 4.60 -8.03 12.44
C PRO A 90 3.76 -9.07 11.71
N LEU A 91 4.44 -9.92 10.96
CA LEU A 91 3.82 -11.06 10.29
C LEU A 91 3.74 -12.23 11.28
N TYR A 92 2.63 -12.94 11.28
CA TYR A 92 2.44 -14.12 12.13
C TYR A 92 3.61 -15.10 11.95
N GLU A 93 4.21 -15.51 13.04
CA GLU A 93 5.47 -16.24 13.04
C GLU A 93 5.42 -17.52 12.20
N ASP A 94 4.36 -18.31 12.33
CA ASP A 94 4.20 -19.59 11.62
C ASP A 94 4.06 -19.40 10.10
N PHE A 95 3.74 -18.21 9.66
CA PHE A 95 3.60 -17.89 8.23
C PHE A 95 4.90 -17.38 7.60
N ARG A 96 5.83 -16.89 8.38
CA ARG A 96 7.06 -16.25 7.88
C ARG A 96 7.86 -17.13 6.94
N LYS A 97 7.88 -18.43 7.19
CA LYS A 97 8.60 -19.39 6.36
C LYS A 97 8.17 -19.41 4.89
N TYR A 98 6.91 -19.05 4.61
CA TYR A 98 6.39 -19.03 3.25
C TYR A 98 6.87 -17.80 2.45
N THR A 99 7.41 -16.80 3.11
CA THR A 99 7.91 -15.57 2.47
C THR A 99 9.40 -15.66 2.13
N ALA A 100 9.98 -16.85 2.22
CA ALA A 100 11.40 -17.06 1.97
C ALA A 100 11.81 -16.66 0.56
N LEU A 101 12.95 -16.01 0.47
CA LEU A 101 13.54 -15.58 -0.79
C LEU A 101 15.04 -15.83 -0.79
N THR A 102 15.64 -15.80 -1.96
CA THR A 102 17.07 -16.04 -2.13
C THR A 102 17.70 -14.93 -2.95
N ILE A 103 18.77 -14.33 -2.43
CA ILE A 103 19.60 -13.41 -3.20
C ILE A 103 20.73 -14.24 -3.80
N PRO A 104 20.80 -14.37 -5.14
CA PRO A 104 21.86 -15.17 -5.74
C PRO A 104 23.22 -14.53 -5.55
N SER A 105 24.28 -15.34 -5.56
CA SER A 105 25.64 -14.85 -5.54
C SER A 105 26.09 -14.45 -6.95
N ILE A 106 27.09 -13.60 -7.01
CA ILE A 106 27.70 -13.20 -8.28
C ILE A 106 28.33 -14.44 -8.92
N ASN A 107 27.94 -14.76 -10.16
CA ASN A 107 28.41 -15.92 -10.93
C ASN A 107 28.20 -17.27 -10.23
N ASN A 108 27.26 -17.34 -9.29
CA ASN A 108 26.98 -18.56 -8.52
C ASN A 108 28.21 -19.14 -7.79
N GLU A 109 29.14 -18.28 -7.42
CA GLU A 109 30.37 -18.68 -6.72
C GLU A 109 30.14 -19.16 -5.29
N THR A 110 29.09 -18.65 -4.65
CA THR A 110 28.70 -19.03 -3.29
C THR A 110 27.22 -19.37 -3.23
N PRO A 111 26.77 -20.12 -2.21
CA PRO A 111 25.35 -20.30 -2.00
C PRO A 111 24.64 -18.94 -1.84
N GLY A 112 23.44 -18.82 -2.38
CA GLY A 112 22.65 -17.62 -2.22
C GLY A 112 22.30 -17.35 -0.76
N ILE A 113 22.13 -16.07 -0.43
CA ILE A 113 21.71 -15.67 0.91
C ILE A 113 20.21 -15.75 0.99
N ARG A 114 19.71 -16.45 1.99
CA ARG A 114 18.27 -16.67 2.18
C ARG A 114 17.72 -15.81 3.31
N TYR A 115 16.54 -15.24 3.06
CA TYR A 115 15.83 -14.41 4.03
C TYR A 115 14.37 -14.81 4.11
N GLN A 116 13.71 -14.44 5.20
CA GLN A 116 12.26 -14.48 5.33
C GLN A 116 11.79 -13.16 5.94
N TYR A 117 10.53 -12.82 5.70
CA TYR A 117 9.94 -11.60 6.24
C TYR A 117 9.50 -11.78 7.69
N ASN A 118 9.74 -10.74 8.49
CA ASN A 118 9.24 -10.65 9.87
C ASN A 118 8.03 -9.72 9.98
N VAL A 119 7.78 -8.95 8.93
CA VAL A 119 6.72 -7.94 8.84
C VAL A 119 5.90 -8.18 7.57
N LEU A 120 4.78 -7.47 7.42
CA LEU A 120 3.93 -7.62 6.25
C LEU A 120 4.70 -7.25 4.96
N PRO A 121 4.86 -8.20 4.02
CA PRO A 121 5.58 -7.91 2.79
C PRO A 121 4.75 -7.08 1.81
N GLN A 122 5.40 -6.20 1.08
CA GLN A 122 4.77 -5.51 -0.05
C GLN A 122 4.52 -6.52 -1.18
N GLY A 123 3.34 -6.45 -1.76
CA GLY A 123 2.96 -7.35 -2.85
C GLY A 123 2.36 -8.67 -2.42
N TRP A 124 2.38 -9.01 -1.14
CA TRP A 124 1.64 -10.15 -0.63
C TRP A 124 0.17 -9.77 -0.43
N LYS A 125 -0.69 -10.64 -0.91
CA LYS A 125 -2.15 -10.44 -0.92
C LYS A 125 -2.76 -10.24 0.46
N GLY A 126 -2.20 -10.87 1.47
CA GLY A 126 -2.68 -10.76 2.84
C GLY A 126 -2.28 -9.46 3.55
N SER A 127 -1.27 -8.75 3.05
CA SER A 127 -0.77 -7.54 3.71
C SER A 127 -1.83 -6.43 3.80
N PRO A 128 -2.56 -6.08 2.73
CA PRO A 128 -3.62 -5.07 2.84
C PRO A 128 -4.72 -5.43 3.83
N ALA A 129 -5.15 -6.69 3.85
CA ALA A 129 -6.22 -7.13 4.74
C ALA A 129 -5.81 -7.07 6.21
N ILE A 130 -4.63 -7.57 6.54
CA ILE A 130 -4.11 -7.54 7.91
C ILE A 130 -3.81 -6.11 8.34
N PHE A 131 -3.23 -5.30 7.44
CA PHE A 131 -2.95 -3.90 7.71
C PHE A 131 -4.24 -3.13 7.98
N GLN A 132 -5.27 -3.34 7.17
CA GLN A 132 -6.57 -2.68 7.34
C GLN A 132 -7.20 -3.00 8.69
N ALA A 133 -7.19 -4.26 9.09
CA ALA A 133 -7.72 -4.69 10.39
C ALA A 133 -6.95 -4.06 11.55
N SER A 134 -5.62 -4.01 11.44
CA SER A 134 -4.75 -3.40 12.46
C SER A 134 -5.00 -1.90 12.55
N MET A 135 -5.08 -1.24 11.38
CA MET A 135 -5.33 0.21 11.31
C MET A 135 -6.69 0.55 11.89
N THR A 136 -7.72 -0.24 11.61
CA THR A 136 -9.06 -0.03 12.14
C THR A 136 -9.06 -0.02 13.67
N LYS A 137 -8.34 -0.97 14.28
CA LYS A 137 -8.19 -1.01 15.74
C LYS A 137 -7.47 0.22 16.29
N ILE A 138 -6.42 0.64 15.60
CA ILE A 138 -5.61 1.80 16.02
C ILE A 138 -6.40 3.09 15.90
N LEU A 139 -7.23 3.23 14.86
CA LEU A 139 -8.02 4.43 14.62
C LEU A 139 -9.26 4.53 15.51
N GLU A 140 -9.72 3.43 16.08
CA GLU A 140 -10.97 3.42 16.86
C GLU A 140 -11.03 4.48 17.95
N PRO A 141 -10.01 4.64 18.84
CA PRO A 141 -10.06 5.68 19.86
C PRO A 141 -10.19 7.09 19.30
N PHE A 142 -9.49 7.37 18.21
CA PHE A 142 -9.55 8.67 17.55
C PHE A 142 -10.93 8.92 16.92
N ARG A 143 -11.53 7.92 16.31
CA ARG A 143 -12.89 8.01 15.73
C ARG A 143 -13.93 8.27 16.78
N ILE A 144 -13.84 7.60 17.93
CA ILE A 144 -14.78 7.78 19.06
C ILE A 144 -14.69 9.22 19.58
N LYS A 145 -13.46 9.73 19.70
CA LYS A 145 -13.21 11.09 20.19
C LYS A 145 -13.63 12.17 19.19
N ASN A 146 -13.61 11.85 17.91
CA ASN A 146 -13.89 12.80 16.83
C ASN A 146 -14.95 12.23 15.87
N PRO A 147 -16.23 12.10 16.31
CA PRO A 147 -17.25 11.42 15.50
C PRO A 147 -17.62 12.16 14.21
N ASP A 148 -17.32 13.47 14.12
CA ASP A 148 -17.61 14.27 12.93
C ASP A 148 -16.55 14.18 11.86
N ILE A 149 -15.41 13.56 12.17
CA ILE A 149 -14.32 13.37 11.21
C ILE A 149 -14.51 12.02 10.51
N VAL A 150 -14.49 12.04 9.18
CA VAL A 150 -14.57 10.83 8.37
C VAL A 150 -13.16 10.39 8.02
N ILE A 151 -12.80 9.16 8.39
CA ILE A 151 -11.53 8.56 8.03
C ILE A 151 -11.81 7.36 7.15
N TYR A 152 -11.25 7.37 5.97
CA TYR A 152 -11.44 6.33 5.00
C TYR A 152 -10.10 5.67 4.66
N GLN A 153 -10.04 4.33 4.77
CA GLN A 153 -8.84 3.54 4.52
C GLN A 153 -8.91 2.92 3.14
N TYR A 154 -7.93 3.22 2.30
CA TYR A 154 -7.81 2.57 1.01
C TYR A 154 -6.34 2.33 0.69
N MET A 155 -5.95 1.06 0.60
CA MET A 155 -4.56 0.65 0.35
C MET A 155 -3.58 1.35 1.30
N ASP A 156 -2.63 2.08 0.75
CA ASP A 156 -1.58 2.76 1.50
C ASP A 156 -1.98 4.16 1.96
N ASP A 157 -3.24 4.56 1.74
CA ASP A 157 -3.68 5.92 2.01
C ASP A 157 -4.80 5.98 3.02
N LEU A 158 -4.77 7.03 3.84
CA LEU A 158 -5.88 7.44 4.70
C LEU A 158 -6.44 8.75 4.18
N TYR A 159 -7.74 8.77 3.90
CA TYR A 159 -8.46 9.98 3.51
C TYR A 159 -9.20 10.51 4.72
N VAL A 160 -8.85 11.71 5.15
CA VAL A 160 -9.41 12.33 6.36
C VAL A 160 -10.21 13.56 5.96
N GLY A 161 -11.53 13.50 6.16
CA GLY A 161 -12.44 14.58 5.82
C GLY A 161 -13.10 15.19 7.03
N SER A 162 -13.24 16.52 7.05
CA SER A 162 -13.96 17.24 8.09
C SER A 162 -14.63 18.48 7.52
N ASP A 163 -15.61 19.00 8.26
CA ASP A 163 -16.27 20.27 7.96
C ASP A 163 -15.69 21.43 8.75
N LEU A 164 -14.57 21.20 9.42
CA LEU A 164 -13.89 22.20 10.22
C LEU A 164 -13.21 23.25 9.31
N GLU A 165 -12.95 24.43 9.86
CA GLU A 165 -12.10 25.41 9.20
C GLU A 165 -10.72 24.81 8.95
N ILE A 166 -10.03 25.32 7.92
CA ILE A 166 -8.76 24.73 7.47
C ILE A 166 -7.71 24.68 8.59
N GLY A 167 -7.65 25.67 9.45
CA GLY A 167 -6.73 25.68 10.59
C GLY A 167 -7.04 24.59 11.60
N GLN A 168 -8.32 24.40 11.91
CA GLN A 168 -8.78 23.37 12.83
C GLN A 168 -8.64 21.97 12.21
N HIS A 169 -8.90 21.86 10.91
CA HIS A 169 -8.71 20.62 10.17
C HIS A 169 -7.25 20.18 10.24
N ARG A 170 -6.32 21.07 9.97
CA ARG A 170 -4.87 20.79 10.05
C ARG A 170 -4.44 20.40 11.46
N ALA A 171 -5.01 21.03 12.48
CA ALA A 171 -4.73 20.67 13.87
C ALA A 171 -5.19 19.23 14.17
N LYS A 172 -6.34 18.82 13.65
CA LYS A 172 -6.83 17.45 13.80
C LYS A 172 -5.99 16.44 13.02
N ILE A 173 -5.47 16.82 11.85
CA ILE A 173 -4.53 16.00 11.09
C ILE A 173 -3.24 15.77 11.89
N GLU A 174 -2.70 16.80 12.52
CA GLU A 174 -1.51 16.65 13.37
C GLU A 174 -1.79 15.79 14.60
N GLU A 175 -2.98 15.91 15.21
CA GLU A 175 -3.41 15.05 16.32
C GLU A 175 -3.48 13.59 15.88
N LEU A 176 -4.03 13.33 14.69
CA LEU A 176 -4.10 11.99 14.13
C LEU A 176 -2.72 11.43 13.83
N ARG A 177 -1.83 12.24 13.26
CA ARG A 177 -0.44 11.83 12.99
C ARG A 177 0.28 11.45 14.27
N ALA A 178 0.11 12.24 15.33
CA ALA A 178 0.69 11.95 16.64
C ALA A 178 0.11 10.65 17.23
N HIS A 179 -1.18 10.41 17.06
CA HIS A 179 -1.83 9.18 17.50
C HIS A 179 -1.26 7.96 16.76
N LEU A 180 -1.09 8.06 15.44
CA LEU A 180 -0.50 7.00 14.64
C LEU A 180 0.96 6.74 15.01
N LEU A 181 1.71 7.79 15.33
CA LEU A 181 3.11 7.67 15.71
C LEU A 181 3.29 6.88 17.01
N LYS A 182 2.35 6.94 17.94
CA LYS A 182 2.37 6.13 19.17
C LYS A 182 2.43 4.63 18.87
N TRP A 183 1.89 4.21 17.73
CA TRP A 183 1.86 2.82 17.29
C TRP A 183 2.95 2.49 16.28
N GLY A 184 3.90 3.43 16.08
CA GLY A 184 5.00 3.25 15.17
C GLY A 184 4.71 3.58 13.71
N PHE A 185 3.54 4.15 13.41
CA PHE A 185 3.19 4.54 12.05
C PHE A 185 3.62 5.97 11.78
N THR A 186 4.60 6.13 10.89
CA THR A 186 5.06 7.44 10.47
C THR A 186 4.36 7.86 9.19
N THR A 187 4.03 9.14 9.11
CA THR A 187 3.45 9.74 7.91
C THR A 187 4.38 10.85 7.45
N PRO A 188 4.80 10.86 6.16
CA PRO A 188 5.72 11.90 5.67
C PRO A 188 5.08 13.28 5.71
N ASP A 189 5.81 14.26 6.24
CA ASP A 189 5.31 15.63 6.36
C ASP A 189 4.91 16.26 5.03
N LYS A 190 5.63 15.94 3.98
CA LYS A 190 5.41 16.54 2.65
C LYS A 190 4.28 15.89 1.87
N LYS A 191 3.87 14.66 2.23
CA LYS A 191 2.85 13.91 1.50
C LYS A 191 1.47 13.96 2.15
N HIS A 192 1.37 14.30 3.43
CA HIS A 192 0.10 14.30 4.13
C HIS A 192 -0.80 15.48 3.76
N GLN A 193 -0.23 16.55 3.19
CA GLN A 193 -0.98 17.71 2.75
C GLN A 193 -0.94 17.81 1.23
N LYS A 194 -1.74 17.01 0.58
CA LYS A 194 -1.94 17.15 -0.86
C LYS A 194 -3.05 18.16 -1.07
N GLU A 195 -2.75 19.17 -1.88
CA GLU A 195 -3.73 20.17 -2.26
C GLU A 195 -4.68 19.61 -3.32
N PRO A 196 -5.98 19.98 -3.33
CA PRO A 196 -6.87 19.60 -4.42
C PRO A 196 -6.35 20.11 -5.76
N PRO A 197 -6.61 19.40 -6.87
CA PRO A 197 -7.44 18.21 -6.97
C PRO A 197 -6.69 16.93 -6.59
N PHE A 198 -7.35 16.07 -5.84
CA PHE A 198 -6.85 14.74 -5.55
C PHE A 198 -7.42 13.76 -6.58
N LEU A 199 -6.60 12.83 -7.06
CA LEU A 199 -7.04 11.76 -7.94
C LEU A 199 -7.13 10.47 -7.12
N TRP A 200 -8.34 10.02 -6.86
CA TRP A 200 -8.58 8.87 -5.99
C TRP A 200 -9.66 7.98 -6.57
N MET A 201 -9.34 6.71 -6.80
CA MET A 201 -10.29 5.71 -7.31
C MET A 201 -11.10 6.19 -8.53
N GLY A 202 -10.50 6.99 -9.41
CA GLY A 202 -11.17 7.55 -10.58
C GLY A 202 -11.98 8.81 -10.32
N TYR A 203 -11.95 9.34 -9.11
CA TYR A 203 -12.61 10.59 -8.74
C TYR A 203 -11.60 11.71 -8.59
N GLU A 204 -11.98 12.90 -9.03
CA GLU A 204 -11.25 14.12 -8.72
C GLU A 204 -11.80 14.68 -7.43
N LEU A 205 -10.95 14.77 -6.40
CA LEU A 205 -11.37 15.25 -5.08
C LEU A 205 -11.22 16.77 -5.01
N HIS A 206 -12.18 17.47 -5.60
CA HIS A 206 -12.34 18.91 -5.45
C HIS A 206 -13.39 19.14 -4.37
N PRO A 207 -13.10 19.81 -3.26
CA PRO A 207 -14.11 20.07 -2.24
C PRO A 207 -15.36 20.76 -2.75
N ASP A 208 -15.24 21.53 -3.83
CA ASP A 208 -16.34 22.29 -4.42
C ASP A 208 -17.06 21.53 -5.54
N LYS A 209 -16.39 20.58 -6.18
CA LYS A 209 -16.91 19.88 -7.36
C LYS A 209 -16.45 18.44 -7.37
N TRP A 210 -17.23 17.57 -6.78
CA TRP A 210 -16.93 16.15 -6.75
C TRP A 210 -17.41 15.50 -8.06
N THR A 211 -16.48 15.30 -8.99
CA THR A 211 -16.77 14.68 -10.29
C THR A 211 -15.90 13.47 -10.53
N VAL A 212 -16.39 12.55 -11.35
CA VAL A 212 -15.60 11.40 -11.81
C VAL A 212 -14.64 11.88 -12.89
N GLN A 213 -13.41 11.35 -12.90
CA GLN A 213 -12.45 11.64 -13.97
C GLN A 213 -13.03 11.21 -15.31
N PRO A 214 -12.91 12.05 -16.37
CA PRO A 214 -13.38 11.66 -17.68
C PRO A 214 -12.64 10.43 -18.20
N ILE A 215 -13.40 9.50 -18.75
CA ILE A 215 -12.84 8.33 -19.42
C ILE A 215 -12.61 8.72 -20.87
N GLN A 216 -11.34 8.62 -21.30
CA GLN A 216 -11.01 8.88 -22.69
C GLN A 216 -11.33 7.64 -23.54
N LEU A 217 -12.17 7.84 -24.54
CA LEU A 217 -12.49 6.80 -25.50
C LEU A 217 -11.50 6.88 -26.66
N PRO A 218 -10.88 5.75 -27.07
CA PRO A 218 -10.02 5.76 -28.23
C PRO A 218 -10.83 6.10 -29.49
N ASP A 219 -10.26 6.95 -30.34
CA ASP A 219 -10.87 7.27 -31.64
C ASP A 219 -10.45 6.20 -32.65
N LYS A 220 -11.32 5.23 -32.88
CA LYS A 220 -11.06 4.10 -33.78
C LYS A 220 -12.24 3.85 -34.70
N ASP A 221 -11.93 3.64 -35.97
CA ASP A 221 -12.94 3.28 -36.99
C ASP A 221 -13.24 1.78 -36.93
N SER A 222 -12.30 0.97 -36.49
CA SER A 222 -12.47 -0.48 -36.38
C SER A 222 -12.08 -0.94 -34.98
N TRP A 223 -12.97 -1.68 -34.33
CA TRP A 223 -12.80 -2.17 -32.96
C TRP A 223 -12.58 -3.69 -32.99
N THR A 224 -11.48 -4.14 -32.35
CA THR A 224 -11.26 -5.57 -32.11
C THR A 224 -11.98 -5.99 -30.84
N VAL A 225 -12.16 -7.30 -30.65
CA VAL A 225 -12.72 -7.84 -29.39
C VAL A 225 -11.87 -7.39 -28.19
N ASN A 226 -10.54 -7.39 -28.35
CA ASN A 226 -9.62 -6.95 -27.29
C ASN A 226 -9.84 -5.46 -26.95
N ASP A 227 -10.04 -4.59 -27.95
CA ASP A 227 -10.31 -3.18 -27.72
C ASP A 227 -11.59 -2.98 -26.91
N ILE A 228 -12.64 -3.72 -27.23
CA ILE A 228 -13.93 -3.67 -26.53
C ILE A 228 -13.77 -4.15 -25.09
N GLN A 229 -13.02 -5.25 -24.88
CA GLN A 229 -12.77 -5.78 -23.54
C GLN A 229 -12.02 -4.79 -22.67
N LYS A 230 -11.02 -4.12 -23.21
CA LYS A 230 -10.28 -3.07 -22.49
C LYS A 230 -11.18 -1.89 -22.11
N LEU A 231 -12.06 -1.49 -23.03
CA LEU A 231 -13.00 -0.39 -22.77
C LEU A 231 -14.02 -0.78 -21.69
N VAL A 232 -14.56 -1.99 -21.76
CA VAL A 232 -15.50 -2.50 -20.75
C VAL A 232 -14.86 -2.54 -19.38
N GLY A 233 -13.61 -3.03 -19.28
CA GLY A 233 -12.86 -3.05 -18.02
C GLY A 233 -12.66 -1.65 -17.46
N LYS A 234 -12.31 -0.70 -18.32
CA LYS A 234 -12.10 0.70 -17.94
C LYS A 234 -13.40 1.37 -17.47
N LEU A 235 -14.51 1.10 -18.15
CA LEU A 235 -15.83 1.61 -17.75
C LEU A 235 -16.31 1.00 -16.44
N ASN A 236 -16.06 -0.30 -16.24
CA ASN A 236 -16.42 -0.98 -15.01
C ASN A 236 -15.62 -0.44 -13.82
N TRP A 237 -14.35 -0.10 -14.02
CA TRP A 237 -13.52 0.51 -13.00
C TRP A 237 -14.05 1.88 -12.58
N ALA A 238 -14.55 2.65 -13.51
CA ALA A 238 -15.14 3.95 -13.21
C ALA A 238 -16.57 3.80 -12.70
#